data_28017e1366cf4a59aca8828674c1ad7b
#
_entry.id   28017e1366cf4a59aca8828674c1ad7b
#
_cell.length_a   1.000
_cell.length_b   1.000
_cell.length_c   1.000
_cell.angle_alpha   90.00
_cell.angle_beta   90.00
_cell.angle_gamma   90.00
#
_symmetry.space_group_name_H-M   'P 1'
#
loop_
_entity.id
_entity.type
_entity.pdbx_description
1 polymer ?
#
loop_
_entity_poly.entity_id
_entity_poly.type
_entity_poly.pdbx_seq_one_letter_code
_entity_poly.pdbx_strand_id
1 'polypeptide(L)'
;GKSVTVMDEEKLVADLKTVFPQRPEVAEGPGDDCAVIHLPDSELLLLAAVDQVAESVHFLPGETPERIAAKLVKRNVSDIAAMGGTPAYAMLTATMNPLSPEFLAAFHRGVQKACAKYGMCVVGGDVSSLPAPGAVFTLSIFGYSAPGTVKLRRTARPGDLLCGTGRYG
;
A
#
# COMPACT_ATOMS: atom_id res chain seq x y z
N GLY A 1 29.62 16.06 -13.42
CA GLY A 1 28.25 15.65 -13.19
C GLY A 1 28.24 14.20 -12.75
N LYS A 2 27.79 13.91 -11.52
CA LYS A 2 27.53 12.52 -11.10
C LYS A 2 26.24 12.09 -11.80
N SER A 3 26.29 11.05 -12.65
CA SER A 3 25.09 10.44 -13.19
C SER A 3 24.27 9.91 -12.02
N VAL A 4 23.06 10.41 -11.85
CA VAL A 4 22.09 9.78 -10.96
C VAL A 4 21.73 8.46 -11.63
N THR A 5 22.20 7.37 -11.08
CA THR A 5 21.78 6.04 -11.51
C THR A 5 20.30 5.92 -11.20
N VAL A 6 19.46 5.90 -12.23
CA VAL A 6 18.05 5.58 -12.08
C VAL A 6 18.00 4.16 -11.54
N MET A 7 17.43 3.99 -10.35
CA MET A 7 17.29 2.68 -9.73
C MET A 7 16.30 1.87 -10.56
N ASP A 8 16.75 0.72 -11.06
CA ASP A 8 15.89 -0.23 -11.74
C ASP A 8 15.07 -0.98 -10.69
N GLU A 9 13.82 -0.58 -10.53
CA GLU A 9 12.91 -1.13 -9.53
C GLU A 9 12.64 -2.62 -9.77
N GLU A 10 12.51 -3.05 -11.03
CA GLU A 10 12.27 -4.46 -11.36
C GLU A 10 13.43 -5.35 -10.92
N LYS A 11 14.66 -4.88 -11.15
CA LYS A 11 15.86 -5.58 -10.71
C LYS A 11 15.95 -5.64 -9.19
N LEU A 12 15.64 -4.53 -8.50
CA LEU A 12 15.64 -4.50 -7.04
C LEU A 12 14.62 -5.50 -6.46
N VAL A 13 13.42 -5.54 -7.01
CA VAL A 13 12.37 -6.49 -6.59
C VAL A 13 12.78 -7.94 -6.86
N ALA A 14 13.44 -8.21 -7.99
CA ALA A 14 13.99 -9.54 -8.28
C ALA A 14 15.06 -9.97 -7.27
N ASP A 15 15.93 -9.04 -6.88
CA ASP A 15 16.97 -9.28 -5.87
C ASP A 15 16.34 -9.57 -4.49
N LEU A 16 15.26 -8.90 -4.12
CA LEU A 16 14.54 -9.13 -2.85
C LEU A 16 14.03 -10.57 -2.74
N LYS A 17 13.57 -11.18 -3.82
CA LYS A 17 13.12 -12.58 -3.83
C LYS A 17 14.22 -13.57 -3.45
N THR A 18 15.47 -13.25 -3.73
CA THR A 18 16.63 -14.09 -3.39
C THR A 18 17.12 -13.87 -1.98
N VAL A 19 16.96 -12.63 -1.46
CA VAL A 19 17.43 -12.22 -0.13
C VAL A 19 16.49 -12.72 0.98
N PHE A 20 15.18 -12.73 0.71
CA PHE A 20 14.17 -13.11 1.71
C PHE A 20 13.58 -14.49 1.41
N PRO A 21 14.06 -15.56 2.09
CA PRO A 21 13.48 -16.88 1.93
C PRO A 21 12.02 -16.87 2.40
N GLN A 22 11.15 -17.48 1.60
CA GLN A 22 9.74 -17.53 1.88
C GLN A 22 9.36 -18.77 2.68
N ARG A 23 8.35 -18.65 3.51
CA ARG A 23 7.75 -19.80 4.23
C ARG A 23 6.79 -20.57 3.30
N PRO A 24 6.53 -21.86 3.58
CA PRO A 24 5.67 -22.69 2.72
C PRO A 24 4.25 -22.14 2.52
N GLU A 25 3.71 -21.42 3.50
CA GLU A 25 2.38 -20.80 3.42
C GLU A 25 2.31 -19.57 2.52
N VAL A 26 3.44 -19.01 2.08
CA VAL A 26 3.46 -17.85 1.17
C VAL A 26 3.28 -18.35 -0.26
N ALA A 27 2.10 -18.13 -0.83
CA ALA A 27 1.78 -18.48 -2.20
C ALA A 27 2.37 -17.49 -3.22
N GLU A 28 2.42 -16.20 -2.87
CA GLU A 28 3.08 -15.14 -3.64
C GLU A 28 3.82 -14.20 -2.68
N GLY A 29 5.10 -14.01 -2.92
CA GLY A 29 5.97 -13.10 -2.14
C GLY A 29 6.20 -11.78 -2.88
N PRO A 30 7.40 -11.16 -2.74
CA PRO A 30 7.72 -9.89 -3.40
C PRO A 30 7.57 -9.98 -4.92
N GLY A 31 6.98 -8.94 -5.55
CA GLY A 31 6.94 -8.79 -7.00
C GLY A 31 5.55 -8.76 -7.63
N ASP A 32 4.50 -8.87 -6.83
CA ASP A 32 3.12 -8.58 -7.25
C ASP A 32 2.55 -7.43 -6.40
N ASP A 33 1.31 -7.02 -6.63
CA ASP A 33 0.69 -5.90 -5.89
C ASP A 33 0.51 -6.21 -4.41
N CYS A 34 0.25 -7.48 -4.06
CA CYS A 34 0.22 -7.94 -2.66
C CYS A 34 1.00 -9.24 -2.49
N ALA A 35 1.49 -9.47 -1.28
CA ALA A 35 1.81 -10.82 -0.82
C ALA A 35 0.51 -11.62 -0.67
N VAL A 36 0.56 -12.92 -0.99
CA VAL A 36 -0.55 -13.87 -0.85
C VAL A 36 -0.13 -14.97 0.11
N ILE A 37 -0.86 -15.11 1.20
CA ILE A 37 -0.49 -16.01 2.30
C ILE A 37 -1.68 -16.91 2.64
N HIS A 38 -1.43 -18.23 2.71
CA HIS A 38 -2.39 -19.20 3.22
C HIS A 38 -2.49 -19.06 4.73
N LEU A 39 -3.71 -18.92 5.24
CA LEU A 39 -3.97 -18.90 6.68
C LEU A 39 -4.23 -20.32 7.18
N PRO A 40 -3.73 -20.67 8.38
CA PRO A 40 -4.07 -21.95 9.01
C PRO A 40 -5.59 -22.09 9.17
N ASP A 41 -6.11 -23.28 8.92
CA ASP A 41 -7.51 -23.63 9.11
C ASP A 41 -8.53 -22.72 8.41
N SER A 42 -8.11 -22.08 7.30
CA SER A 42 -8.96 -21.17 6.53
C SER A 42 -8.84 -21.45 5.03
N GLU A 43 -9.95 -21.40 4.33
CA GLU A 43 -9.95 -21.40 2.86
C GLU A 43 -9.61 -20.02 2.29
N LEU A 44 -9.72 -18.95 3.10
CA LEU A 44 -9.38 -17.60 2.62
C LEU A 44 -7.87 -17.40 2.57
N LEU A 45 -7.45 -16.67 1.56
CA LEU A 45 -6.08 -16.18 1.41
C LEU A 45 -5.97 -14.78 2.02
N LEU A 46 -4.92 -14.55 2.81
CA LEU A 46 -4.56 -13.22 3.27
C LEU A 46 -3.79 -12.50 2.15
N LEU A 47 -4.22 -11.30 1.84
CA LEU A 47 -3.50 -10.35 1.00
C LEU A 47 -2.87 -9.28 1.89
N ALA A 48 -1.60 -8.97 1.67
CA ALA A 48 -0.87 -7.96 2.43
C ALA A 48 -0.02 -7.09 1.50
N ALA A 49 -0.16 -5.79 1.63
CA ALA A 49 0.63 -4.80 0.90
C ALA A 49 1.00 -3.62 1.80
N VAL A 50 1.94 -2.81 1.35
CA VAL A 50 2.34 -1.57 2.02
C VAL A 50 2.69 -0.52 0.99
N ASP A 51 2.11 0.66 1.15
CA ASP A 51 2.42 1.83 0.34
C ASP A 51 2.56 3.07 1.22
N GLN A 52 3.34 4.02 0.74
CA GLN A 52 3.58 5.27 1.46
C GLN A 52 3.32 6.48 0.58
N VAL A 53 3.11 7.62 1.22
CA VAL A 53 3.13 8.94 0.59
C VAL A 53 4.14 9.83 1.32
N ALA A 54 5.03 10.44 0.55
CA ALA A 54 6.07 11.33 1.04
C ALA A 54 5.86 12.73 0.47
N GLU A 55 6.09 13.73 1.30
CA GLU A 55 6.07 15.14 0.90
C GLU A 55 7.07 15.41 -0.23
N SER A 56 6.73 16.31 -1.12
CA SER A 56 7.51 16.68 -2.32
C SER A 56 7.68 15.56 -3.37
N VAL A 57 7.20 14.35 -3.08
CA VAL A 57 7.18 13.23 -4.03
C VAL A 57 5.74 12.88 -4.41
N HIS A 58 4.88 12.66 -3.43
CA HIS A 58 3.51 12.21 -3.63
C HIS A 58 2.46 13.30 -3.36
N PHE A 59 2.82 14.33 -2.61
CA PHE A 59 2.02 15.51 -2.34
C PHE A 59 2.92 16.73 -2.13
N LEU A 60 2.37 17.92 -2.36
CA LEU A 60 3.12 19.18 -2.19
C LEU A 60 3.09 19.64 -0.74
N PRO A 61 4.12 20.41 -0.29
CA PRO A 61 4.06 21.12 0.98
C PRO A 61 2.78 21.98 1.04
N GLY A 62 2.09 21.95 2.18
CA GLY A 62 0.83 22.67 2.36
C GLY A 62 -0.43 21.98 1.86
N GLU A 63 -0.31 20.75 1.33
CA GLU A 63 -1.50 19.96 0.99
C GLU A 63 -2.31 19.62 2.24
N THR A 64 -3.64 19.54 2.11
CA THR A 64 -4.52 19.29 3.24
C THR A 64 -4.38 17.88 3.78
N PRO A 65 -4.43 17.69 5.10
CA PRO A 65 -4.29 16.38 5.72
C PRO A 65 -5.33 15.37 5.21
N GLU A 66 -6.55 15.82 4.92
CA GLU A 66 -7.63 14.95 4.40
C GLU A 66 -7.34 14.43 2.99
N ARG A 67 -6.74 15.25 2.12
CA ARG A 67 -6.37 14.83 0.76
C ARG A 67 -5.18 13.87 0.77
N ILE A 68 -4.20 14.12 1.64
CA ILE A 68 -3.07 13.21 1.85
C ILE A 68 -3.57 11.86 2.35
N ALA A 69 -4.45 11.85 3.36
CA ALA A 69 -5.06 10.65 3.90
C ALA A 69 -5.84 9.86 2.85
N ALA A 70 -6.67 10.55 2.06
CA ALA A 70 -7.45 9.91 0.98
C ALA A 70 -6.54 9.30 -0.09
N LYS A 71 -5.43 9.95 -0.44
CA LYS A 71 -4.46 9.44 -1.40
C LYS A 71 -3.78 8.19 -0.86
N LEU A 72 -3.31 8.22 0.39
CA LEU A 72 -2.64 7.08 1.04
C LEU A 72 -3.54 5.84 1.08
N VAL A 73 -4.78 6.00 1.55
CA VAL A 73 -5.74 4.88 1.63
C VAL A 73 -6.07 4.33 0.26
N LYS A 74 -6.33 5.20 -0.74
CA LYS A 74 -6.67 4.76 -2.10
C LYS A 74 -5.54 3.97 -2.77
N ARG A 75 -4.29 4.38 -2.60
CA ARG A 75 -3.14 3.65 -3.15
C ARG A 75 -3.13 2.21 -2.64
N ASN A 76 -3.20 2.05 -1.34
CA ASN A 76 -3.19 0.72 -0.70
C ASN A 76 -4.42 -0.14 -1.07
N VAL A 77 -5.61 0.47 -1.09
CA VAL A 77 -6.83 -0.24 -1.51
C VAL A 77 -6.74 -0.68 -2.97
N SER A 78 -6.07 0.09 -3.82
CA SER A 78 -5.85 -0.26 -5.22
C SER A 78 -5.10 -1.58 -5.38
N ASP A 79 -4.10 -1.84 -4.54
CA ASP A 79 -3.31 -3.08 -4.59
C ASP A 79 -4.16 -4.30 -4.22
N ILE A 80 -4.96 -4.18 -3.16
CA ILE A 80 -5.92 -5.25 -2.77
C ILE A 80 -6.94 -5.50 -3.88
N ALA A 81 -7.46 -4.42 -4.50
CA ALA A 81 -8.43 -4.52 -5.57
C ALA A 81 -7.84 -5.15 -6.85
N ALA A 82 -6.59 -4.79 -7.20
CA ALA A 82 -5.88 -5.38 -8.35
C ALA A 82 -5.72 -6.90 -8.21
N MET A 83 -5.55 -7.38 -6.98
CA MET A 83 -5.45 -8.80 -6.66
C MET A 83 -6.82 -9.50 -6.52
N GLY A 84 -7.94 -8.80 -6.74
CA GLY A 84 -9.29 -9.35 -6.61
C GLY A 84 -9.72 -9.61 -5.16
N GLY A 85 -9.13 -8.88 -4.22
CA GLY A 85 -9.40 -9.02 -2.79
C GLY A 85 -10.38 -7.97 -2.22
N THR A 86 -10.76 -8.19 -0.97
CA THR A 86 -11.55 -7.26 -0.16
C THR A 86 -10.68 -6.74 0.98
N PRO A 87 -10.46 -5.42 1.10
CA PRO A 87 -9.67 -4.84 2.19
C PRO A 87 -10.40 -5.00 3.53
N ALA A 88 -9.66 -5.19 4.62
CA ALA A 88 -10.24 -5.40 5.95
C ALA A 88 -9.57 -4.57 7.05
N TYR A 89 -8.24 -4.59 7.12
CA TYR A 89 -7.49 -3.94 8.19
C TYR A 89 -6.33 -3.13 7.64
N ALA A 90 -5.90 -2.15 8.44
CA ALA A 90 -4.68 -1.40 8.16
C ALA A 90 -3.89 -1.11 9.43
N MET A 91 -2.57 -0.97 9.27
CA MET A 91 -1.68 -0.34 10.24
C MET A 91 -1.13 0.95 9.63
N LEU A 92 -1.07 2.01 10.43
CA LEU A 92 -0.70 3.35 9.96
C LEU A 92 0.52 3.86 10.68
N THR A 93 1.53 4.34 9.96
CA THR A 93 2.61 5.12 10.55
C THR A 93 2.58 6.55 10.02
N ALA A 94 2.81 7.51 10.93
CA ALA A 94 2.93 8.93 10.61
C ALA A 94 4.27 9.45 11.13
N THR A 95 5.11 9.90 10.22
CA THR A 95 6.44 10.43 10.53
C THR A 95 6.55 11.82 9.93
N MET A 96 6.77 12.86 10.75
CA MET A 96 6.82 14.25 10.27
C MET A 96 7.65 15.17 11.15
N ASN A 97 8.09 16.28 10.58
CA ASN A 97 8.73 17.38 11.28
C ASN A 97 8.30 18.73 10.64
N PRO A 98 7.78 19.71 11.42
CA PRO A 98 7.45 19.60 12.83
C PRO A 98 6.26 18.66 13.09
N LEU A 99 6.24 18.01 14.25
CA LEU A 99 5.05 17.31 14.72
C LEU A 99 3.96 18.32 15.04
N SER A 100 2.84 18.24 14.32
CA SER A 100 1.66 19.08 14.55
C SER A 100 0.49 18.21 15.02
N PRO A 101 0.07 18.35 16.29
CA PRO A 101 -1.09 17.60 16.80
C PRO A 101 -2.37 17.89 16.02
N GLU A 102 -2.58 19.13 15.58
CA GLU A 102 -3.76 19.56 14.83
C GLU A 102 -3.77 18.90 13.43
N PHE A 103 -2.62 18.90 12.75
CA PHE A 103 -2.47 18.24 11.46
C PHE A 103 -2.72 16.74 11.59
N LEU A 104 -2.08 16.09 12.58
CA LEU A 104 -2.24 14.65 12.82
C LEU A 104 -3.69 14.28 13.13
N ALA A 105 -4.38 15.08 13.95
CA ALA A 105 -5.79 14.85 14.24
C ALA A 105 -6.68 14.93 12.99
N ALA A 106 -6.44 15.92 12.13
CA ALA A 106 -7.15 16.06 10.85
C ALA A 106 -6.81 14.92 9.88
N PHE A 107 -5.54 14.55 9.80
CA PHE A 107 -5.06 13.42 8.98
C PHE A 107 -5.70 12.09 9.43
N HIS A 108 -5.70 11.80 10.74
CA HIS A 108 -6.33 10.58 11.27
C HIS A 108 -7.84 10.52 11.00
N ARG A 109 -8.56 11.65 11.14
CA ARG A 109 -9.98 11.72 10.74
C ARG A 109 -10.16 11.45 9.23
N GLY A 110 -9.25 12.00 8.41
CA GLY A 110 -9.23 11.75 6.98
C GLY A 110 -9.02 10.28 6.63
N VAL A 111 -8.07 9.61 7.31
CA VAL A 111 -7.83 8.16 7.16
C VAL A 111 -9.06 7.37 7.58
N GLN A 112 -9.65 7.66 8.75
CA GLN A 112 -10.87 6.99 9.21
C GLN A 112 -12.00 7.10 8.19
N LYS A 113 -12.25 8.31 7.68
CA LYS A 113 -13.28 8.56 6.66
C LYS A 113 -13.02 7.80 5.36
N ALA A 114 -11.76 7.74 4.94
CA ALA A 114 -11.38 7.02 3.73
C ALA A 114 -11.51 5.50 3.91
N CYS A 115 -11.05 4.96 5.05
CA CYS A 115 -11.17 3.54 5.37
C CYS A 115 -12.63 3.09 5.45
N ALA A 116 -13.51 3.90 6.05
CA ALA A 116 -14.94 3.58 6.18
C ALA A 116 -15.63 3.35 4.82
N LYS A 117 -15.18 4.03 3.75
CA LYS A 117 -15.72 3.83 2.38
C LYS A 117 -15.48 2.42 1.85
N TYR A 118 -14.46 1.74 2.34
CA TYR A 118 -14.04 0.40 1.89
C TYR A 118 -14.32 -0.67 2.94
N GLY A 119 -15.05 -0.34 4.01
CA GLY A 119 -15.40 -1.28 5.07
C GLY A 119 -14.21 -1.77 5.88
N MET A 120 -13.11 -1.01 5.91
CA MET A 120 -11.87 -1.37 6.61
C MET A 120 -11.63 -0.47 7.82
N CYS A 121 -10.82 -0.95 8.77
CA CYS A 121 -10.42 -0.19 9.95
C CYS A 121 -8.92 -0.21 10.20
N VAL A 122 -8.42 0.83 10.86
CA VAL A 122 -7.05 0.91 11.35
C VAL A 122 -6.98 0.21 12.70
N VAL A 123 -6.07 -0.76 12.83
CA VAL A 123 -5.93 -1.61 14.02
C VAL A 123 -4.64 -1.34 14.81
N GLY A 124 -3.77 -0.48 14.32
CA GLY A 124 -2.53 -0.11 15.00
C GLY A 124 -1.67 0.81 14.17
N GLY A 125 -0.50 1.15 14.71
CA GLY A 125 0.46 2.01 14.01
C GLY A 125 1.49 2.64 14.92
N ASP A 126 2.17 3.66 14.40
CA ASP A 126 3.21 4.41 15.11
C ASP A 126 3.21 5.89 14.70
N VAL A 127 3.71 6.75 15.57
CA VAL A 127 3.95 8.18 15.28
C VAL A 127 5.37 8.53 15.70
N SER A 128 6.13 9.11 14.79
CA SER A 128 7.51 9.50 15.04
C SER A 128 7.86 10.84 14.39
N SER A 129 9.03 11.40 14.74
CA SER A 129 9.50 12.65 14.14
C SER A 129 10.69 12.41 13.20
N LEU A 130 10.80 13.28 12.19
CA LEU A 130 11.98 13.35 11.33
C LEU A 130 13.06 14.27 11.92
N PRO A 131 14.34 14.07 11.61
CA PRO A 131 15.41 14.97 12.01
C PRO A 131 15.41 16.31 11.25
N ALA A 132 14.71 16.37 10.12
CA ALA A 132 14.59 17.54 9.24
C ALA A 132 13.13 17.75 8.83
N PRO A 133 12.74 18.97 8.38
CA PRO A 133 11.38 19.22 7.90
C PRO A 133 10.93 18.25 6.80
N GLY A 134 9.70 17.80 6.88
CA GLY A 134 9.08 16.90 5.91
C GLY A 134 8.03 15.98 6.53
N ALA A 135 7.36 15.21 5.70
CA ALA A 135 6.36 14.24 6.17
C ALA A 135 6.34 12.98 5.30
N VAL A 136 6.23 11.83 5.97
CA VAL A 136 6.03 10.51 5.34
C VAL A 136 4.95 9.78 6.11
N PHE A 137 3.96 9.29 5.37
CA PHE A 137 2.86 8.49 5.92
C PHE A 137 2.84 7.16 5.23
N THR A 138 2.82 6.08 6.00
CA THR A 138 2.84 4.71 5.49
C THR A 138 1.61 3.96 5.98
N LEU A 139 0.99 3.17 5.11
CA LEU A 139 -0.12 2.32 5.48
C LEU A 139 0.18 0.90 5.00
N SER A 140 0.18 -0.04 5.93
CA SER A 140 0.17 -1.46 5.63
C SER A 140 -1.28 -1.93 5.61
N ILE A 141 -1.70 -2.55 4.50
CA ILE A 141 -3.08 -3.00 4.32
C ILE A 141 -3.14 -4.52 4.31
N PHE A 142 -4.21 -5.03 4.89
CA PHE A 142 -4.53 -6.45 4.91
C PHE A 142 -5.94 -6.66 4.38
N GLY A 143 -6.10 -7.67 3.53
CA GLY A 143 -7.38 -8.02 2.95
C GLY A 143 -7.48 -9.52 2.75
N TYR A 144 -8.59 -9.97 2.24
CA TYR A 144 -8.85 -11.38 1.99
C TYR A 144 -9.34 -11.61 0.57
N SER A 145 -9.01 -12.78 0.05
CA SER A 145 -9.51 -13.26 -1.23
C SER A 145 -9.88 -14.73 -1.11
N ALA A 146 -10.89 -15.16 -1.86
CA ALA A 146 -11.23 -16.57 -1.96
C ALA A 146 -10.21 -17.30 -2.86
N PRO A 147 -9.97 -18.59 -2.65
CA PRO A 147 -9.14 -19.40 -3.55
C PRO A 147 -9.64 -19.32 -4.99
N GLY A 148 -8.72 -19.18 -5.93
CA GLY A 148 -9.04 -19.11 -7.37
C GLY A 148 -9.52 -17.73 -7.85
N THR A 149 -9.74 -16.76 -6.97
CA THR A 149 -10.13 -15.39 -7.36
C THR A 149 -8.96 -14.42 -7.42
N VAL A 150 -7.82 -14.77 -6.82
CA VAL A 150 -6.61 -13.94 -6.82
C VAL A 150 -6.13 -13.72 -8.26
N LYS A 151 -5.88 -12.45 -8.59
CA LYS A 151 -5.31 -12.02 -9.87
C LYS A 151 -3.84 -11.71 -9.69
N LEU A 152 -3.00 -12.28 -10.55
CA LEU A 152 -1.55 -12.09 -10.53
C LEU A 152 -1.11 -11.46 -11.85
N ARG A 153 -0.11 -10.57 -11.81
CA ARG A 153 0.47 -9.92 -13.00
C ARG A 153 0.90 -10.95 -14.05
N ARG A 154 1.48 -12.06 -13.61
CA ARG A 154 1.98 -13.15 -14.50
C ARG A 154 0.90 -13.97 -15.17
N THR A 155 -0.37 -13.81 -14.81
CA THR A 155 -1.45 -14.64 -15.38
C THR A 155 -2.10 -14.02 -16.62
N ALA A 156 -1.74 -12.80 -17.00
CA ALA A 156 -2.20 -12.16 -18.24
C ALA A 156 -1.74 -12.99 -19.47
N ARG A 157 -2.63 -13.09 -20.47
CA ARG A 157 -2.40 -13.89 -21.68
C ARG A 157 -2.68 -13.07 -22.93
N PRO A 158 -2.02 -13.38 -24.06
CA PRO A 158 -2.41 -12.81 -25.35
C PRO A 158 -3.89 -13.07 -25.64
N GLY A 159 -4.63 -12.03 -25.97
CA GLY A 159 -6.08 -12.06 -26.19
C GLY A 159 -6.92 -11.57 -25.02
N ASP A 160 -6.33 -11.35 -23.84
CA ASP A 160 -7.01 -10.70 -22.72
C ASP A 160 -7.31 -9.24 -23.05
N LEU A 161 -8.45 -8.73 -22.57
CA LEU A 161 -8.83 -7.35 -22.76
C LEU A 161 -8.09 -6.46 -21.74
N LEU A 162 -7.44 -5.41 -22.25
CA LEU A 162 -6.88 -4.35 -21.43
C LEU A 162 -7.98 -3.36 -21.07
N CYS A 163 -8.32 -3.29 -19.80
CA CYS A 163 -9.35 -2.40 -19.27
C CYS A 163 -8.72 -1.31 -18.41
N GLY A 164 -9.25 -0.10 -18.50
CA GLY A 164 -8.91 1.00 -17.62
C GLY A 164 -10.17 1.58 -16.98
N THR A 165 -10.03 2.13 -15.78
CA THR A 165 -11.14 2.76 -15.05
C THR A 165 -10.90 4.25 -14.87
N GLY A 166 -11.95 5.06 -15.06
CA GLY A 166 -11.88 6.51 -14.85
C GLY A 166 -11.43 7.29 -16.08
N ARG A 167 -11.06 8.54 -15.85
CA ARG A 167 -10.50 9.44 -16.88
C ARG A 167 -8.98 9.46 -16.74
N TYR A 168 -8.30 9.31 -17.85
CA TYR A 168 -6.86 9.48 -17.94
C TYR A 168 -6.58 10.93 -18.34
N GLY A 169 -5.73 11.59 -17.56
CA GLY A 169 -5.30 12.97 -17.81
C GLY A 169 -4.17 13.06 -18.83
#